data_9bb42e18e7ab61dd4ad295f5dea548e9
#
_entry.id   9bb42e18e7ab61dd4ad295f5dea548e9
#
_cell.length_a   1.000
_cell.length_b   1.000
_cell.length_c   1.000
_cell.angle_alpha   90.00
_cell.angle_beta   90.00
_cell.angle_gamma   90.00
#
_symmetry.space_group_name_H-M   'P 1'
#
loop_
_entity.id
_entity.type
_entity.pdbx_description
1 polymer ?
#
loop_
_entity_poly.entity_id
_entity_poly.type
_entity_poly.pdbx_seq_one_letter_code
_entity_poly.pdbx_strand_id
1 'polypeptide(L)'
;MFSLSDFFSPMLIHNQDHPLRIIVMGVSGSGKSTLAQSLGAALSLRMKDGDELHLPDSVAKMSAGIALQDDDRWPWLDRISAYLKNSSEGVQGDEGGIVACSALKKIYRDRIRQKAGPVIFLFLDGSPDLIRQRMQSRVGHYMQAGLLDSQLQTLEKPGRDETDVIPLPIDQTVDSILQQAITFLSKTQPQVQALSSPSI
;
A
#
# COMPACT_ATOMS: atom_id res chain seq x y z
N MET A 1 -20.63 -15.47 1.64
CA MET A 1 -19.32 -16.09 1.40
C MET A 1 -19.00 -15.84 -0.07
N PHE A 2 -18.33 -14.72 -0.37
CA PHE A 2 -17.98 -14.37 -1.76
C PHE A 2 -16.64 -15.05 -2.08
N SER A 3 -16.62 -15.82 -3.16
CA SER A 3 -15.42 -16.50 -3.64
C SER A 3 -14.45 -15.47 -4.23
N LEU A 4 -13.14 -15.65 -3.98
CA LEU A 4 -12.06 -14.88 -4.62
C LEU A 4 -12.12 -14.91 -6.16
N SER A 5 -12.81 -15.90 -6.74
CA SER A 5 -13.03 -16.04 -8.18
C SER A 5 -13.94 -14.99 -8.79
N ASP A 6 -14.80 -14.32 -8.01
CA ASP A 6 -15.79 -13.37 -8.51
C ASP A 6 -15.19 -11.95 -8.75
N PHE A 7 -13.94 -11.73 -8.35
CA PHE A 7 -13.24 -10.46 -8.52
C PHE A 7 -12.35 -10.39 -9.77
N PHE A 8 -12.22 -11.49 -10.50
CA PHE A 8 -11.28 -11.57 -11.62
C PHE A 8 -11.96 -11.43 -12.97
N SER A 9 -12.14 -10.19 -13.42
CA SER A 9 -12.22 -9.92 -14.86
C SER A 9 -10.83 -9.50 -15.33
N PRO A 10 -10.20 -10.22 -16.28
CA PRO A 10 -8.83 -9.94 -16.70
C PRO A 10 -8.81 -8.79 -17.70
N MET A 11 -8.81 -7.57 -17.21
CA MET A 11 -8.58 -6.40 -18.06
C MET A 11 -7.56 -5.43 -17.44
N LEU A 12 -6.44 -6.00 -16.95
CA LEU A 12 -5.24 -5.24 -16.69
C LEU A 12 -4.35 -5.33 -17.93
N ILE A 13 -4.54 -4.39 -18.88
CA ILE A 13 -3.55 -4.14 -19.92
C ILE A 13 -2.36 -3.48 -19.22
N HIS A 14 -1.49 -4.28 -18.59
CA HIS A 14 -0.20 -3.81 -18.14
C HIS A 14 0.81 -4.04 -19.26
N ASN A 15 1.21 -2.94 -19.87
CA ASN A 15 2.30 -2.92 -20.83
C ASN A 15 3.58 -3.41 -20.14
N GLN A 16 4.30 -4.35 -20.74
CA GLN A 16 5.48 -5.04 -20.18
C GLN A 16 6.68 -4.12 -19.92
N ASP A 17 6.57 -2.84 -20.27
CA ASP A 17 7.68 -1.88 -20.27
C ASP A 17 7.69 -0.94 -19.04
N HIS A 18 6.79 -1.10 -18.06
CA HIS A 18 6.73 -0.20 -16.92
C HIS A 18 7.26 -0.86 -15.63
N PRO A 19 8.10 -0.13 -14.87
CA PRO A 19 8.60 -0.61 -13.59
C PRO A 19 7.45 -0.86 -12.59
N LEU A 20 7.65 -1.86 -11.73
CA LEU A 20 6.65 -2.30 -10.78
C LEU A 20 6.51 -1.29 -9.64
N ARG A 21 5.34 -0.66 -9.53
CA ARG A 21 5.00 0.30 -8.48
C ARG A 21 3.87 -0.25 -7.63
N ILE A 22 4.11 -0.36 -6.33
CA ILE A 22 3.17 -0.99 -5.39
C ILE A 22 2.89 -0.05 -4.23
N ILE A 23 1.62 0.12 -3.90
CA ILE A 23 1.15 0.69 -2.63
C ILE A 23 0.57 -0.44 -1.77
N VAL A 24 1.13 -0.65 -0.58
CA VAL A 24 0.51 -1.49 0.44
C VAL A 24 -0.36 -0.60 1.31
N MET A 25 -1.69 -0.73 1.20
CA MET A 25 -2.64 0.19 1.82
C MET A 25 -3.55 -0.47 2.87
N GLY A 26 -4.18 0.36 3.66
CA GLY A 26 -5.12 -0.02 4.73
C GLY A 26 -4.98 0.84 5.96
N VAL A 27 -5.82 0.62 6.97
CA VAL A 27 -5.80 1.39 8.22
C VAL A 27 -4.58 1.05 9.08
N SER A 28 -4.30 1.85 10.10
CA SER A 28 -3.26 1.56 11.09
C SER A 28 -3.52 0.20 11.76
N GLY A 29 -2.46 -0.55 12.04
CA GLY A 29 -2.57 -1.89 12.62
C GLY A 29 -2.86 -3.01 11.62
N SER A 30 -3.14 -2.74 10.34
CA SER A 30 -3.40 -3.78 9.34
C SER A 30 -2.16 -4.59 8.94
N GLY A 31 -0.94 -4.09 9.18
CA GLY A 31 0.31 -4.79 8.85
C GLY A 31 1.02 -4.26 7.60
N LYS A 32 0.70 -3.05 7.12
CA LYS A 32 1.26 -2.46 5.89
C LYS A 32 2.78 -2.48 5.81
N SER A 33 3.44 -1.91 6.82
CA SER A 33 4.92 -1.81 6.82
C SER A 33 5.57 -3.19 6.85
N THR A 34 4.99 -4.15 7.59
CA THR A 34 5.47 -5.53 7.65
C THR A 34 5.37 -6.21 6.28
N LEU A 35 4.20 -6.14 5.62
CA LEU A 35 4.04 -6.75 4.30
C LEU A 35 4.91 -6.04 3.25
N ALA A 36 4.96 -4.71 3.27
CA ALA A 36 5.78 -3.92 2.34
C ALA A 36 7.27 -4.27 2.45
N GLN A 37 7.76 -4.45 3.67
CA GLN A 37 9.15 -4.85 3.92
C GLN A 37 9.45 -6.28 3.43
N SER A 38 8.57 -7.25 3.75
CA SER A 38 8.71 -8.62 3.29
C SER A 38 8.63 -8.72 1.76
N LEU A 39 7.72 -7.97 1.15
CA LEU A 39 7.55 -7.94 -0.30
C LEU A 39 8.75 -7.28 -0.99
N GLY A 40 9.29 -6.19 -0.42
CA GLY A 40 10.49 -5.54 -0.90
C GLY A 40 11.70 -6.48 -0.92
N ALA A 41 11.88 -7.25 0.16
CA ALA A 41 12.93 -8.26 0.24
C ALA A 41 12.72 -9.38 -0.79
N ALA A 42 11.48 -9.89 -0.92
CA ALA A 42 11.17 -11.00 -1.84
C ALA A 42 11.30 -10.61 -3.33
N LEU A 43 11.01 -9.36 -3.68
CA LEU A 43 11.05 -8.86 -5.06
C LEU A 43 12.31 -8.04 -5.39
N SER A 44 13.23 -7.90 -4.44
CA SER A 44 14.41 -7.03 -4.58
C SER A 44 14.05 -5.59 -4.97
N LEU A 45 12.90 -5.10 -4.48
CA LEU A 45 12.43 -3.74 -4.70
C LEU A 45 12.71 -2.86 -3.49
N ARG A 46 13.09 -1.61 -3.76
CA ARG A 46 13.19 -0.61 -2.71
C ARG A 46 11.83 -0.37 -2.05
N MET A 47 11.84 -0.17 -0.75
CA MET A 47 10.64 0.05 0.05
C MET A 47 10.77 1.33 0.88
N LYS A 48 9.66 2.04 1.06
CA LYS A 48 9.58 3.22 1.92
C LYS A 48 8.29 3.18 2.76
N ASP A 49 8.41 3.56 4.02
CA ASP A 49 7.22 3.88 4.81
C ASP A 49 6.71 5.26 4.41
N GLY A 50 5.44 5.35 4.01
CA GLY A 50 4.82 6.60 3.57
C GLY A 50 4.78 7.66 4.65
N ASP A 51 4.76 7.26 5.92
CA ASP A 51 4.76 8.21 7.04
C ASP A 51 6.07 9.02 7.10
N GLU A 52 7.19 8.48 6.62
CA GLU A 52 8.46 9.19 6.52
C GLU A 52 8.48 10.28 5.42
N LEU A 53 7.49 10.27 4.53
CA LEU A 53 7.38 11.23 3.43
C LEU A 53 6.52 12.45 3.76
N HIS A 54 5.95 12.52 4.98
CA HIS A 54 5.22 13.71 5.41
C HIS A 54 6.12 14.95 5.48
N LEU A 55 5.51 16.12 5.21
CA LEU A 55 6.20 17.38 5.41
C LEU A 55 6.35 17.71 6.90
N PRO A 56 7.35 18.52 7.27
CA PRO A 56 7.55 18.91 8.68
C PRO A 56 6.31 19.51 9.33
N ASP A 57 5.56 20.34 8.61
CA ASP A 57 4.31 20.96 9.11
C ASP A 57 3.22 19.91 9.41
N SER A 58 3.09 18.92 8.53
CA SER A 58 2.16 17.80 8.75
C SER A 58 2.59 16.94 9.94
N VAL A 59 3.88 16.69 10.09
CA VAL A 59 4.43 15.98 11.26
C VAL A 59 4.17 16.75 12.54
N ALA A 60 4.35 18.08 12.54
CA ALA A 60 4.07 18.94 13.70
C ALA A 60 2.58 18.90 14.08
N LYS A 61 1.67 18.98 13.10
CA LYS A 61 0.21 18.83 13.34
C LYS A 61 -0.12 17.48 13.97
N MET A 62 0.38 16.39 13.40
CA MET A 62 0.14 15.02 13.91
C MET A 62 0.67 14.85 15.33
N SER A 63 1.87 15.38 15.62
CA SER A 63 2.47 15.33 16.95
C SER A 63 1.67 16.13 18.00
N ALA A 64 0.99 17.20 17.55
CA ALA A 64 0.08 17.99 18.38
C ALA A 64 -1.32 17.38 18.50
N GLY A 65 -1.58 16.19 17.91
CA GLY A 65 -2.88 15.54 17.90
C GLY A 65 -3.89 16.20 16.94
N ILE A 66 -3.42 17.07 16.03
CA ILE A 66 -4.27 17.76 15.07
C ILE A 66 -4.41 16.87 13.82
N ALA A 67 -5.66 16.54 13.47
CA ALA A 67 -5.96 15.77 12.27
C ALA A 67 -5.58 16.53 10.99
N LEU A 68 -4.87 15.85 10.09
CA LEU A 68 -4.57 16.41 8.78
C LEU A 68 -5.84 16.55 7.94
N GLN A 69 -5.96 17.67 7.23
CA GLN A 69 -6.97 17.87 6.21
C GLN A 69 -6.47 17.36 4.84
N ASP A 70 -7.35 17.32 3.84
CA ASP A 70 -6.98 16.85 2.51
C ASP A 70 -5.87 17.70 1.88
N ASP A 71 -5.90 19.02 2.11
CA ASP A 71 -4.86 19.95 1.62
C ASP A 71 -3.46 19.67 2.22
N ASP A 72 -3.42 19.22 3.46
CA ASP A 72 -2.16 18.79 4.10
C ASP A 72 -1.58 17.51 3.45
N ARG A 73 -2.46 16.70 2.84
CA ARG A 73 -2.08 15.40 2.28
C ARG A 73 -1.63 15.47 0.82
N TRP A 74 -2.07 16.46 0.04
CA TRP A 74 -1.70 16.54 -1.39
C TRP A 74 -0.18 16.54 -1.61
N PRO A 75 0.61 17.37 -0.93
CA PRO A 75 2.06 17.35 -1.10
C PRO A 75 2.71 16.02 -0.65
N TRP A 76 2.15 15.37 0.37
CA TRP A 76 2.60 14.07 0.83
C TRP A 76 2.35 12.96 -0.21
N LEU A 77 1.15 12.92 -0.81
CA LEU A 77 0.81 11.98 -1.88
C LEU A 77 1.67 12.21 -3.13
N ASP A 78 2.01 13.46 -3.41
CA ASP A 78 2.93 13.80 -4.51
C ASP A 78 4.36 13.26 -4.24
N ARG A 79 4.85 13.33 -2.98
CA ARG A 79 6.13 12.74 -2.57
C ARG A 79 6.12 11.20 -2.66
N ILE A 80 5.02 10.56 -2.27
CA ILE A 80 4.83 9.11 -2.45
C ILE A 80 4.93 8.76 -3.94
N SER A 81 4.23 9.50 -4.79
CA SER A 81 4.23 9.28 -6.23
C SER A 81 5.62 9.50 -6.85
N ALA A 82 6.34 10.52 -6.41
CA ALA A 82 7.71 10.79 -6.84
C ALA A 82 8.66 9.65 -6.42
N TYR A 83 8.54 9.15 -5.19
CA TYR A 83 9.30 7.99 -4.75
C TYR A 83 9.05 6.76 -5.63
N LEU A 84 7.79 6.46 -5.95
CA LEU A 84 7.44 5.32 -6.81
C LEU A 84 8.02 5.44 -8.23
N LYS A 85 8.18 6.66 -8.74
CA LYS A 85 8.82 6.93 -10.04
C LYS A 85 10.34 6.90 -10.01
N ASN A 86 10.95 6.74 -8.83
CA ASN A 86 12.39 6.93 -8.67
C ASN A 86 12.89 8.29 -9.19
N SER A 87 12.09 9.33 -9.02
CA SER A 87 12.41 10.70 -9.45
C SER A 87 13.46 11.38 -8.54
N SER A 88 14.41 10.61 -8.00
CA SER A 88 15.53 11.15 -7.24
C SER A 88 16.57 11.69 -8.22
N GLU A 89 17.05 12.93 -8.00
CA GLU A 89 18.12 13.52 -8.79
C GLU A 89 19.33 12.60 -8.81
N GLY A 90 19.79 12.23 -10.01
CA GLY A 90 21.02 11.46 -10.23
C GLY A 90 20.86 9.95 -10.42
N VAL A 91 19.67 9.38 -10.31
CA VAL A 91 19.42 7.96 -10.64
C VAL A 91 18.86 7.87 -12.06
N GLN A 92 19.58 7.23 -12.97
CA GLN A 92 19.08 6.94 -14.31
C GLN A 92 18.24 5.66 -14.26
N GLY A 93 16.97 5.79 -14.65
CA GLY A 93 16.02 4.68 -14.77
C GLY A 93 14.90 4.72 -13.75
N ASP A 94 13.72 4.31 -14.16
CA ASP A 94 12.56 4.13 -13.30
C ASP A 94 12.55 2.67 -12.82
N GLU A 95 12.99 2.45 -11.58
CA GLU A 95 13.10 1.10 -11.01
C GLU A 95 11.82 0.65 -10.29
N GLY A 96 10.81 1.52 -10.21
CA GLY A 96 9.63 1.24 -9.40
C GLY A 96 9.91 1.25 -7.91
N GLY A 97 9.05 0.59 -7.14
CA GLY A 97 9.20 0.48 -5.69
C GLY A 97 7.91 0.19 -4.95
N ILE A 98 8.03 0.07 -3.65
CA ILE A 98 6.93 -0.23 -2.73
C ILE A 98 6.80 0.89 -1.71
N VAL A 99 5.57 1.36 -1.47
CA VAL A 99 5.29 2.30 -0.37
C VAL A 99 4.17 1.75 0.51
N ALA A 100 4.40 1.71 1.82
CA ALA A 100 3.36 1.50 2.81
C ALA A 100 2.64 2.84 3.04
N CYS A 101 1.37 2.94 2.63
CA CYS A 101 0.59 4.18 2.72
C CYS A 101 -0.85 3.86 3.08
N SER A 102 -1.48 4.65 3.95
CA SER A 102 -2.89 4.40 4.31
C SER A 102 -3.85 4.47 3.11
N ALA A 103 -3.70 5.45 2.23
CA ALA A 103 -4.48 5.68 0.99
C ALA A 103 -6.00 5.46 1.13
N LEU A 104 -6.57 5.95 2.26
CA LEU A 104 -7.92 5.57 2.71
C LEU A 104 -9.04 6.05 1.79
N LYS A 105 -8.94 7.24 1.22
CA LYS A 105 -9.96 7.77 0.31
C LYS A 105 -9.62 7.43 -1.14
N LYS A 106 -10.66 7.23 -1.95
CA LYS A 106 -10.50 7.02 -3.40
C LYS A 106 -9.73 8.18 -4.06
N ILE A 107 -10.03 9.40 -3.68
CA ILE A 107 -9.36 10.60 -4.22
C ILE A 107 -7.83 10.61 -3.95
N TYR A 108 -7.37 9.98 -2.87
CA TYR A 108 -5.93 9.84 -2.60
C TYR A 108 -5.29 8.81 -3.53
N ARG A 109 -5.99 7.68 -3.76
CA ARG A 109 -5.54 6.65 -4.71
C ARG A 109 -5.52 7.21 -6.13
N ASP A 110 -6.54 7.96 -6.52
CA ASP A 110 -6.61 8.63 -7.82
C ASP A 110 -5.47 9.65 -8.00
N ARG A 111 -5.10 10.40 -6.95
CA ARG A 111 -3.94 11.31 -6.97
C ARG A 111 -2.64 10.55 -7.22
N ILE A 112 -2.44 9.41 -6.55
CA ILE A 112 -1.25 8.59 -6.74
C ILE A 112 -1.22 8.06 -8.18
N ARG A 113 -2.32 7.52 -8.72
CA ARG A 113 -2.42 7.05 -10.11
C ARG A 113 -2.06 8.14 -11.10
N GLN A 114 -2.64 9.32 -10.92
CA GLN A 114 -2.39 10.46 -11.80
C GLN A 114 -0.92 10.86 -11.82
N LYS A 115 -0.25 10.82 -10.69
CA LYS A 115 1.12 11.30 -10.54
C LYS A 115 2.18 10.23 -10.80
N ALA A 116 1.97 9.01 -10.33
CA ALA A 116 2.93 7.92 -10.47
C ALA A 116 2.75 7.12 -11.77
N GLY A 117 1.61 7.20 -12.44
CA GLY A 117 1.25 6.32 -13.55
C GLY A 117 0.70 4.98 -13.05
N PRO A 118 0.86 3.89 -13.79
CA PRO A 118 0.36 2.58 -13.39
C PRO A 118 0.91 2.17 -12.02
N VAL A 119 0.00 1.86 -11.07
CA VAL A 119 0.31 1.45 -9.70
C VAL A 119 -0.60 0.29 -9.31
N ILE A 120 -0.11 -0.68 -8.59
CA ILE A 120 -0.90 -1.75 -7.97
C ILE A 120 -1.09 -1.41 -6.49
N PHE A 121 -2.34 -1.46 -6.03
CA PHE A 121 -2.66 -1.27 -4.63
C PHE A 121 -2.97 -2.63 -3.98
N LEU A 122 -2.20 -3.02 -2.97
CA LEU A 122 -2.46 -4.18 -2.14
C LEU A 122 -3.23 -3.71 -0.91
N PHE A 123 -4.54 -3.96 -0.89
CA PHE A 123 -5.42 -3.52 0.19
C PHE A 123 -5.50 -4.57 1.30
N LEU A 124 -4.92 -4.28 2.46
CA LEU A 124 -5.01 -5.12 3.64
C LEU A 124 -6.40 -4.98 4.29
N ASP A 125 -7.32 -5.86 3.91
CA ASP A 125 -8.70 -5.84 4.38
C ASP A 125 -8.87 -6.73 5.61
N GLY A 126 -9.33 -6.14 6.70
CA GLY A 126 -9.59 -6.81 7.96
C GLY A 126 -10.77 -6.24 8.69
N SER A 127 -11.39 -7.07 9.53
CA SER A 127 -12.46 -6.58 10.40
C SER A 127 -11.92 -5.57 11.42
N PRO A 128 -12.72 -4.56 11.81
CA PRO A 128 -12.33 -3.62 12.87
C PRO A 128 -11.87 -4.31 14.15
N ASP A 129 -12.52 -5.41 14.53
CA ASP A 129 -12.19 -6.14 15.76
C ASP A 129 -10.83 -6.82 15.69
N LEU A 130 -10.52 -7.46 14.56
CA LEU A 130 -9.20 -8.06 14.32
C LEU A 130 -8.09 -6.99 14.39
N ILE A 131 -8.33 -5.83 13.80
CA ILE A 131 -7.35 -4.74 13.78
C ILE A 131 -7.16 -4.18 15.20
N ARG A 132 -8.25 -3.97 15.95
CA ARG A 132 -8.18 -3.54 17.37
C ARG A 132 -7.39 -4.55 18.21
N GLN A 133 -7.67 -5.84 18.04
CA GLN A 133 -6.93 -6.91 18.75
C GLN A 133 -5.42 -6.88 18.44
N ARG A 134 -5.06 -6.71 17.15
CA ARG A 134 -3.65 -6.60 16.74
C ARG A 134 -2.96 -5.36 17.30
N MET A 135 -3.66 -4.24 17.37
CA MET A 135 -3.12 -3.02 17.95
C MET A 135 -2.91 -3.14 19.47
N GLN A 136 -3.83 -3.78 20.20
CA GLN A 136 -3.73 -4.00 21.63
C GLN A 136 -2.58 -4.95 22.01
N SER A 137 -2.25 -5.91 21.15
CA SER A 137 -1.16 -6.87 21.39
C SER A 137 0.25 -6.27 21.15
N ARG A 138 0.36 -5.08 20.57
CA ARG A 138 1.65 -4.41 20.33
C ARG A 138 2.15 -3.73 21.61
N VAL A 139 3.18 -4.30 22.22
CA VAL A 139 3.88 -3.69 23.35
C VAL A 139 4.63 -2.43 22.91
N GLY A 140 4.39 -1.29 23.55
CA GLY A 140 5.18 -0.05 23.34
C GLY A 140 4.60 1.00 22.38
N HIS A 141 3.48 0.77 21.73
CA HIS A 141 2.81 1.78 20.91
C HIS A 141 1.42 2.08 21.45
N TYR A 142 1.33 3.10 22.31
CA TYR A 142 0.05 3.66 22.75
C TYR A 142 -0.54 4.50 21.60
N MET A 143 -1.09 3.81 20.58
CA MET A 143 -1.88 4.53 19.58
C MET A 143 -3.27 4.76 20.16
N GLN A 144 -3.70 6.02 20.22
CA GLN A 144 -5.02 6.38 20.74
C GLN A 144 -6.10 5.60 19.95
N ALA A 145 -6.96 4.90 20.67
CA ALA A 145 -8.06 4.12 20.08
C ALA A 145 -8.92 4.96 19.10
N GLY A 146 -9.06 6.25 19.37
CA GLY A 146 -9.77 7.19 18.50
C GLY A 146 -9.16 7.38 17.10
N LEU A 147 -7.85 7.14 16.92
CA LEU A 147 -7.24 7.26 15.59
C LEU A 147 -7.68 6.13 14.66
N LEU A 148 -7.81 4.90 15.17
CA LEU A 148 -8.29 3.77 14.36
C LEU A 148 -9.75 4.00 13.93
N ASP A 149 -10.61 4.41 14.85
CA ASP A 149 -12.02 4.66 14.54
C ASP A 149 -12.18 5.77 13.50
N SER A 150 -11.40 6.84 13.60
CA SER A 150 -11.34 7.91 12.60
C SER A 150 -10.87 7.37 11.23
N GLN A 151 -9.87 6.49 11.18
CA GLN A 151 -9.40 5.90 9.92
C GLN A 151 -10.43 4.94 9.32
N LEU A 152 -11.13 4.16 10.14
CA LEU A 152 -12.20 3.26 9.68
C LEU A 152 -13.38 4.05 9.10
N GLN A 153 -13.72 5.21 9.70
CA GLN A 153 -14.75 6.12 9.17
C GLN A 153 -14.32 6.79 7.87
N THR A 154 -13.02 7.06 7.72
CA THR A 154 -12.45 7.72 6.53
C THR A 154 -12.23 6.73 5.38
N LEU A 155 -12.14 5.43 5.68
CA LEU A 155 -11.84 4.40 4.69
C LEU A 155 -12.98 4.25 3.67
N GLU A 156 -12.72 4.68 2.47
CA GLU A 156 -13.51 4.36 1.30
C GLU A 156 -13.00 3.03 0.75
N LYS A 157 -13.71 1.93 1.05
CA LYS A 157 -13.32 0.61 0.53
C LYS A 157 -13.29 0.65 -1.00
N PRO A 158 -12.23 0.09 -1.63
CA PRO A 158 -12.13 0.06 -3.08
C PRO A 158 -13.34 -0.61 -3.73
N GLY A 159 -13.85 0.02 -4.77
CA GLY A 159 -14.98 -0.47 -5.56
C GLY A 159 -14.52 -1.36 -6.71
N ARG A 160 -15.50 -1.93 -7.44
CA ARG A 160 -15.23 -2.76 -8.63
C ARG A 160 -14.61 -1.99 -9.80
N ASP A 161 -14.71 -0.69 -9.79
CA ASP A 161 -14.10 0.23 -10.75
C ASP A 161 -12.59 0.43 -10.52
N GLU A 162 -12.10 0.10 -9.35
CA GLU A 162 -10.67 0.17 -9.01
C GLU A 162 -9.98 -1.18 -9.28
N THR A 163 -9.82 -1.53 -10.56
CA THR A 163 -9.33 -2.85 -11.03
C THR A 163 -7.84 -3.09 -10.72
N ASP A 164 -7.12 -2.07 -10.32
CA ASP A 164 -5.73 -2.10 -9.89
C ASP A 164 -5.57 -2.30 -8.36
N VAL A 165 -6.68 -2.47 -7.64
CA VAL A 165 -6.67 -2.75 -6.20
C VAL A 165 -6.94 -4.22 -5.92
N ILE A 166 -6.03 -4.85 -5.19
CA ILE A 166 -6.10 -6.26 -4.80
C ILE A 166 -6.42 -6.34 -3.32
N PRO A 167 -7.60 -6.81 -2.93
CA PRO A 167 -7.90 -7.06 -1.53
C PRO A 167 -7.14 -8.30 -1.03
N LEU A 168 -6.45 -8.14 0.10
CA LEU A 168 -5.75 -9.20 0.82
C LEU A 168 -6.35 -9.33 2.21
N PRO A 169 -7.13 -10.38 2.49
CA PRO A 169 -7.65 -10.65 3.83
C PRO A 169 -6.53 -10.82 4.83
N ILE A 170 -6.63 -10.15 5.99
CA ILE A 170 -5.56 -10.16 6.99
C ILE A 170 -5.81 -11.12 8.16
N ASP A 171 -6.84 -11.93 8.14
CA ASP A 171 -7.17 -12.96 9.12
C ASP A 171 -6.31 -14.24 8.99
N GLN A 172 -5.10 -14.08 8.51
CA GLN A 172 -4.14 -15.15 8.21
C GLN A 172 -2.71 -14.70 8.57
N THR A 173 -1.74 -15.58 8.42
CA THR A 173 -0.33 -15.28 8.72
C THR A 173 0.26 -14.29 7.71
N VAL A 174 1.30 -13.54 8.12
CA VAL A 174 2.02 -12.62 7.24
C VAL A 174 2.57 -13.35 6.02
N ASP A 175 3.12 -14.55 6.20
CA ASP A 175 3.67 -15.37 5.11
C ASP A 175 2.59 -15.76 4.11
N SER A 176 1.39 -16.11 4.57
CA SER A 176 0.27 -16.43 3.70
C SER A 176 -0.16 -15.21 2.86
N ILE A 177 -0.24 -14.03 3.48
CA ILE A 177 -0.57 -12.78 2.79
C ILE A 177 0.52 -12.44 1.75
N LEU A 178 1.80 -12.61 2.11
CA LEU A 178 2.93 -12.39 1.22
C LEU A 178 2.86 -13.32 -0.01
N GLN A 179 2.61 -14.61 0.20
CA GLN A 179 2.49 -15.58 -0.90
C GLN A 179 1.31 -15.27 -1.83
N GLN A 180 0.19 -14.83 -1.28
CA GLN A 180 -0.97 -14.39 -2.09
C GLN A 180 -0.62 -13.16 -2.93
N ALA A 181 0.04 -12.15 -2.33
CA ALA A 181 0.49 -10.97 -3.03
C ALA A 181 1.44 -11.31 -4.19
N ILE A 182 2.48 -12.14 -3.93
CA ILE A 182 3.42 -12.58 -4.95
C ILE A 182 2.72 -13.38 -6.05
N THR A 183 1.85 -14.31 -5.71
CA THR A 183 1.09 -15.10 -6.68
C THR A 183 0.25 -14.23 -7.58
N PHE A 184 -0.39 -13.20 -7.03
CA PHE A 184 -1.17 -12.26 -7.82
C PHE A 184 -0.27 -11.43 -8.74
N LEU A 185 0.79 -10.84 -8.20
CA LEU A 185 1.74 -10.04 -8.96
C LEU A 185 2.37 -10.84 -10.10
N SER A 186 2.73 -12.10 -9.87
CA SER A 186 3.28 -13.00 -10.90
C SER A 186 2.33 -13.27 -12.07
N LYS A 187 1.03 -13.26 -11.81
CA LYS A 187 0.02 -13.45 -12.86
C LYS A 187 -0.23 -12.19 -13.68
N THR A 188 -0.10 -11.03 -13.06
CA THR A 188 -0.41 -9.74 -13.69
C THR A 188 0.83 -9.01 -14.21
N GLN A 189 2.00 -9.37 -13.71
CA GLN A 189 3.30 -8.73 -13.98
C GLN A 189 4.35 -9.80 -14.30
N PRO A 190 4.58 -10.14 -15.57
CA PRO A 190 5.52 -11.20 -15.97
C PRO A 190 6.95 -11.01 -15.42
N GLN A 191 7.38 -9.78 -15.21
CA GLN A 191 8.68 -9.48 -14.60
C GLN A 191 8.84 -10.04 -13.17
N VAL A 192 7.74 -10.22 -12.42
CA VAL A 192 7.77 -10.80 -11.07
C VAL A 192 8.09 -12.29 -11.11
N GLN A 193 7.72 -13.01 -12.17
CA GLN A 193 8.05 -14.43 -12.34
C GLN A 193 9.56 -14.65 -12.44
N ALA A 194 10.26 -13.74 -13.12
CA ALA A 194 11.71 -13.82 -13.27
C ALA A 194 12.46 -13.64 -11.94
N LEU A 195 11.93 -12.82 -11.02
CA LEU A 195 12.54 -12.54 -9.72
C LEU A 195 12.28 -13.63 -8.67
N SER A 196 11.19 -14.39 -8.82
CA SER A 196 10.79 -15.43 -7.87
C SER A 196 11.34 -16.82 -8.19
N SER A 197 12.04 -17.00 -9.30
CA SER A 197 12.68 -18.24 -9.66
C SER A 197 14.02 -18.37 -8.90
N PRO A 198 14.26 -19.46 -8.13
CA PRO A 198 15.55 -19.64 -7.50
C PRO A 198 16.62 -19.75 -8.59
N SER A 199 17.69 -18.97 -8.45
CA SER A 199 18.91 -19.16 -9.27
C SER A 199 19.43 -20.57 -9.03
N ILE A 200 19.47 -21.38 -10.07
CA ILE A 200 20.02 -22.74 -10.09
C ILE A 200 21.54 -22.66 -9.96
#